data_28acfa04208fb4963585cb2defbe85e9
#
_entry.id   28acfa04208fb4963585cb2defbe85e9
#
_cell.length_a   1.000
_cell.length_b   1.000
_cell.length_c   1.000
_cell.angle_alpha   90.00
_cell.angle_beta   90.00
_cell.angle_gamma   90.00
#
_symmetry.space_group_name_H-M   'P 1'
#
loop_
_entity.id
_entity.type
_entity.pdbx_description
1 polymer ?
#
loop_
_entity_poly.entity_id
_entity_poly.type
_entity_poly.pdbx_seq_one_letter_code
_entity_poly.pdbx_strand_id
1 'polypeptide(L)'
;DIIVNPFSIISSEINIALTAPNIFKLEKWLYKIDDLSAPLRIFPRGLYIICGYGRMGQKIFEKLDKNNIEVKFIEIDPKRGRQLSKDEKNYVVFGDADDRDFLIQTGIMDAVAVVAVTNDDTTNLSILATAKKLNPEIMTMARENDLADDYLFKSANVNHIFTPSKILVNKVTNALFNPLCDIFIKLIINKDNEWASQLVVDLMQDINKNPLVVEVEINLENTPEIYKHLKSNEQLYLKILATSLYNREDKNKFIPLLLQRKN
;
A
#
# COMPACT_ATOMS: atom_id res chain seq x y z
N ASP A 1 -16.80 -16.90 3.99
CA ASP A 1 -15.41 -17.23 3.63
C ASP A 1 -14.76 -16.01 3.03
N ILE A 2 -13.62 -15.57 3.59
CA ILE A 2 -12.84 -14.46 3.05
C ILE A 2 -11.78 -15.08 2.13
N ILE A 3 -11.97 -14.93 0.82
CA ILE A 3 -10.92 -15.30 -0.15
C ILE A 3 -9.99 -14.10 -0.32
N VAL A 4 -8.75 -14.24 0.12
CA VAL A 4 -7.72 -13.20 0.02
C VAL A 4 -6.76 -13.55 -1.10
N ASN A 5 -6.68 -12.68 -2.11
CA ASN A 5 -5.69 -12.80 -3.17
C ASN A 5 -4.61 -11.71 -2.96
N PRO A 6 -3.38 -12.07 -2.56
CA PRO A 6 -2.33 -11.10 -2.28
C PRO A 6 -1.96 -10.24 -3.49
N PHE A 7 -2.03 -10.78 -4.70
CA PHE A 7 -1.72 -10.01 -5.92
C PHE A 7 -2.76 -8.93 -6.21
N SER A 8 -4.03 -9.19 -5.85
CA SER A 8 -5.09 -8.17 -5.95
C SER A 8 -4.93 -7.06 -4.91
N ILE A 9 -4.43 -7.39 -3.72
CA ILE A 9 -4.11 -6.39 -2.68
C ILE A 9 -2.97 -5.51 -3.17
N ILE A 10 -1.85 -6.10 -3.62
CA ILE A 10 -0.69 -5.38 -4.13
C ILE A 10 -1.09 -4.42 -5.26
N SER A 11 -1.84 -4.93 -6.25
CA SER A 11 -2.28 -4.08 -7.35
C SER A 11 -3.20 -2.94 -6.90
N SER A 12 -4.02 -3.16 -5.87
CA SER A 12 -4.86 -2.12 -5.28
C SER A 12 -4.04 -1.09 -4.50
N GLU A 13 -3.02 -1.51 -3.77
CA GLU A 13 -2.07 -0.60 -3.10
C GLU A 13 -1.35 0.32 -4.12
N ILE A 14 -0.87 -0.25 -5.23
CA ILE A 14 -0.25 0.53 -6.31
C ILE A 14 -1.26 1.55 -6.87
N ASN A 15 -2.51 1.13 -7.10
CA ASN A 15 -3.56 2.02 -7.57
C ASN A 15 -3.82 3.18 -6.61
N ILE A 16 -3.94 2.89 -5.29
CA ILE A 16 -4.17 3.92 -4.26
C ILE A 16 -2.96 4.87 -4.19
N ALA A 17 -1.74 4.34 -4.23
CA ALA A 17 -0.53 5.16 -4.22
C ALA A 17 -0.41 6.10 -5.44
N LEU A 18 -0.93 5.68 -6.60
CA LEU A 18 -0.99 6.50 -7.82
C LEU A 18 -2.06 7.58 -7.77
N THR A 19 -3.24 7.26 -7.22
CA THR A 19 -4.43 8.13 -7.31
C THR A 19 -4.67 8.96 -6.06
N ALA A 20 -4.32 8.42 -4.89
CA ALA A 20 -4.56 9.03 -3.59
C ALA A 20 -3.43 8.70 -2.59
N PRO A 21 -2.22 9.24 -2.78
CA PRO A 21 -1.04 8.88 -1.98
C PRO A 21 -1.20 9.17 -0.48
N ASN A 22 -2.03 10.14 -0.07
CA ASN A 22 -2.33 10.37 1.34
C ASN A 22 -3.24 9.30 1.93
N ILE A 23 -4.18 8.72 1.17
CA ILE A 23 -4.95 7.54 1.59
C ILE A 23 -4.01 6.34 1.76
N PHE A 24 -3.08 6.15 0.83
CA PHE A 24 -2.06 5.10 0.94
C PHE A 24 -1.20 5.28 2.21
N LYS A 25 -0.81 6.51 2.53
CA LYS A 25 -0.08 6.85 3.76
C LYS A 25 -0.88 6.52 5.02
N LEU A 26 -2.15 6.90 5.06
CA LEU A 26 -3.07 6.57 6.16
C LEU A 26 -3.23 5.05 6.33
N GLU A 27 -3.36 4.31 5.24
CA GLU A 27 -3.46 2.84 5.27
C GLU A 27 -2.20 2.22 5.89
N LYS A 28 -1.00 2.64 5.45
CA LYS A 28 0.27 2.13 5.99
C LYS A 28 0.44 2.45 7.48
N TRP A 29 0.04 3.62 7.91
CA TRP A 29 0.04 4.01 9.31
C TRP A 29 -0.97 3.20 10.15
N LEU A 30 -2.22 3.06 9.70
CA LEU A 30 -3.25 2.30 10.40
C LEU A 30 -2.87 0.83 10.59
N TYR A 31 -2.20 0.24 9.60
CA TYR A 31 -1.71 -1.12 9.69
C TYR A 31 -0.33 -1.25 10.37
N LYS A 32 0.19 -0.16 10.95
CA LYS A 32 1.50 -0.12 11.65
C LYS A 32 2.67 -0.60 10.78
N ILE A 33 2.59 -0.34 9.49
CA ILE A 33 3.65 -0.65 8.51
C ILE A 33 4.66 0.48 8.44
N ASP A 34 4.17 1.73 8.38
CA ASP A 34 4.96 2.95 8.37
C ASP A 34 4.44 3.93 9.41
N ASP A 35 5.31 4.82 9.89
CA ASP A 35 4.92 5.95 10.71
C ASP A 35 4.18 7.01 9.88
N LEU A 36 3.25 7.73 10.50
CA LEU A 36 2.55 8.82 9.83
C LEU A 36 3.49 9.95 9.41
N SER A 37 4.63 10.11 10.08
CA SER A 37 5.68 11.06 9.74
C SER A 37 6.57 10.62 8.57
N ALA A 38 6.45 9.37 8.10
CA ALA A 38 7.24 8.87 6.98
C ALA A 38 6.99 9.71 5.71
N PRO A 39 7.97 9.84 4.80
CA PRO A 39 7.80 10.56 3.55
C PRO A 39 6.61 10.04 2.74
N LEU A 40 5.92 10.95 2.04
CA LEU A 40 4.85 10.55 1.14
C LEU A 40 5.43 9.77 -0.04
N ARG A 41 4.91 8.56 -0.28
CA ARG A 41 5.34 7.74 -1.42
C ARG A 41 4.47 8.10 -2.62
N ILE A 42 5.08 8.76 -3.60
CA ILE A 42 4.41 9.16 -4.85
C ILE A 42 4.92 8.25 -5.96
N PHE A 43 4.02 7.55 -6.62
CA PHE A 43 4.36 6.75 -7.79
C PHE A 43 4.35 7.64 -9.04
N PRO A 44 5.46 7.67 -9.80
CA PRO A 44 5.58 8.55 -10.95
C PRO A 44 4.66 8.12 -12.09
N ARG A 45 4.23 9.06 -12.92
CA ARG A 45 3.49 8.77 -14.17
C ARG A 45 4.47 8.72 -15.33
N GLY A 46 4.35 7.72 -16.19
CA GLY A 46 5.21 7.51 -17.36
C GLY A 46 5.30 6.02 -17.70
N LEU A 47 6.35 5.62 -18.41
CA LEU A 47 6.55 4.24 -18.82
C LEU A 47 6.99 3.36 -17.63
N TYR A 48 6.26 2.27 -17.42
CA TYR A 48 6.60 1.19 -16.49
C TYR A 48 7.09 -0.03 -17.26
N ILE A 49 8.24 -0.59 -16.87
CA ILE A 49 8.72 -1.87 -17.38
C ILE A 49 8.47 -2.93 -16.33
N ILE A 50 7.64 -3.93 -16.66
CA ILE A 50 7.31 -5.05 -15.77
C ILE A 50 8.01 -6.30 -16.26
N CYS A 51 8.92 -6.84 -15.44
CA CYS A 51 9.68 -8.05 -15.72
C CYS A 51 8.97 -9.26 -15.11
N GLY A 52 8.34 -10.07 -15.97
CA GLY A 52 7.51 -11.22 -15.63
C GLY A 52 6.03 -11.03 -15.96
N TYR A 53 5.54 -11.72 -17.00
CA TYR A 53 4.13 -11.73 -17.42
C TYR A 53 3.33 -12.81 -16.68
N GLY A 54 3.54 -12.88 -15.37
CA GLY A 54 2.82 -13.79 -14.48
C GLY A 54 1.56 -13.15 -13.87
N ARG A 55 0.88 -13.90 -12.99
CA ARG A 55 -0.34 -13.45 -12.30
C ARG A 55 -0.20 -12.09 -11.60
N MET A 56 0.95 -11.83 -10.97
CA MET A 56 1.20 -10.57 -10.28
C MET A 56 1.38 -9.43 -11.27
N GLY A 57 2.24 -9.61 -12.30
CA GLY A 57 2.46 -8.60 -13.33
C GLY A 57 1.17 -8.18 -14.02
N GLN A 58 0.33 -9.16 -14.41
CA GLN A 58 -0.97 -8.90 -15.03
C GLN A 58 -1.92 -8.12 -14.10
N LYS A 59 -1.95 -8.44 -12.79
CA LYS A 59 -2.78 -7.69 -11.83
C LYS A 59 -2.29 -6.26 -11.61
N ILE A 60 -0.99 -6.03 -11.64
CA ILE A 60 -0.42 -4.67 -11.59
C ILE A 60 -0.81 -3.92 -12.87
N PHE A 61 -0.64 -4.53 -14.04
CA PHE A 61 -1.01 -3.96 -15.33
C PHE A 61 -2.48 -3.50 -15.37
N GLU A 62 -3.44 -4.35 -14.91
CA GLU A 62 -4.87 -4.00 -14.86
C GLU A 62 -5.12 -2.66 -14.14
N LYS A 63 -4.30 -2.30 -13.16
CA LYS A 63 -4.44 -1.04 -12.41
C LYS A 63 -3.70 0.13 -13.06
N LEU A 64 -2.53 -0.14 -13.62
CA LEU A 64 -1.76 0.88 -14.34
C LEU A 64 -2.50 1.33 -15.61
N ASP A 65 -3.01 0.37 -16.40
CA ASP A 65 -3.78 0.61 -17.62
C ASP A 65 -5.04 1.45 -17.34
N LYS A 66 -5.80 1.13 -16.29
CA LYS A 66 -6.95 1.93 -15.84
C LYS A 66 -6.61 3.38 -15.50
N ASN A 67 -5.36 3.67 -15.17
CA ASN A 67 -4.85 4.99 -14.86
C ASN A 67 -4.12 5.64 -16.05
N ASN A 68 -4.22 5.06 -17.25
CA ASN A 68 -3.54 5.51 -18.47
C ASN A 68 -2.01 5.60 -18.28
N ILE A 69 -1.43 4.61 -17.58
CA ILE A 69 0.01 4.48 -17.41
C ILE A 69 0.53 3.55 -18.50
N GLU A 70 1.53 4.00 -19.25
CA GLU A 70 2.17 3.18 -20.28
C GLU A 70 2.94 2.02 -19.63
N VAL A 71 2.77 0.80 -20.17
CA VAL A 71 3.42 -0.39 -19.65
C VAL A 71 4.04 -1.20 -20.79
N LYS A 72 5.26 -1.67 -20.57
CA LYS A 72 5.89 -2.74 -21.35
C LYS A 72 6.23 -3.91 -20.45
N PHE A 73 5.95 -5.11 -20.94
CA PHE A 73 6.36 -6.35 -20.26
C PHE A 73 7.58 -6.96 -20.92
N ILE A 74 8.44 -7.55 -20.08
CA ILE A 74 9.48 -8.47 -20.50
C ILE A 74 9.14 -9.85 -19.95
N GLU A 75 9.02 -10.85 -20.83
CA GLU A 75 8.74 -12.24 -20.49
C GLU A 75 9.82 -13.13 -21.09
N ILE A 76 10.41 -13.99 -20.24
CA ILE A 76 11.52 -14.85 -20.66
C ILE A 76 11.05 -16.08 -21.47
N ASP A 77 9.83 -16.58 -21.22
CA ASP A 77 9.29 -17.77 -21.90
C ASP A 77 8.52 -17.40 -23.17
N PRO A 78 9.12 -17.60 -24.38
CA PRO A 78 8.45 -17.28 -25.63
C PRO A 78 7.22 -18.16 -25.92
N LYS A 79 7.07 -19.31 -25.22
CA LYS A 79 5.89 -20.17 -25.39
C LYS A 79 4.62 -19.49 -24.93
N ARG A 80 4.71 -18.56 -23.97
CA ARG A 80 3.58 -17.72 -23.52
C ARG A 80 3.02 -16.85 -24.63
N GLY A 81 3.83 -16.47 -25.63
CA GLY A 81 3.41 -15.70 -26.78
C GLY A 81 2.27 -16.32 -27.59
N ARG A 82 2.11 -17.66 -27.53
CA ARG A 82 1.00 -18.37 -28.21
C ARG A 82 -0.34 -18.14 -27.54
N GLN A 83 -0.36 -17.74 -26.28
CA GLN A 83 -1.55 -17.52 -25.48
C GLN A 83 -1.96 -16.04 -25.42
N LEU A 84 -1.10 -15.13 -25.94
CA LEU A 84 -1.38 -13.68 -25.95
C LEU A 84 -2.40 -13.33 -27.01
N SER A 85 -3.36 -12.47 -26.63
CA SER A 85 -4.25 -11.77 -27.57
C SER A 85 -3.47 -10.85 -28.50
N LYS A 86 -4.15 -10.31 -29.53
CA LYS A 86 -3.53 -9.32 -30.42
C LYS A 86 -3.07 -8.07 -29.69
N ASP A 87 -3.87 -7.61 -28.72
CA ASP A 87 -3.59 -6.39 -27.96
C ASP A 87 -2.41 -6.61 -27.01
N GLU A 88 -2.33 -7.77 -26.34
CA GLU A 88 -1.22 -8.11 -25.46
C GLU A 88 0.14 -8.16 -26.16
N LYS A 89 0.15 -8.54 -27.44
CA LYS A 89 1.38 -8.55 -28.25
C LYS A 89 1.99 -7.17 -28.49
N ASN A 90 1.21 -6.10 -28.29
CA ASN A 90 1.68 -4.74 -28.47
C ASN A 90 2.55 -4.24 -27.29
N TYR A 91 2.37 -4.85 -26.09
CA TYR A 91 3.10 -4.43 -24.89
C TYR A 91 3.92 -5.53 -24.22
N VAL A 92 3.89 -6.76 -24.73
CA VAL A 92 4.73 -7.86 -24.22
C VAL A 92 5.85 -8.16 -25.19
N VAL A 93 7.09 -8.02 -24.73
CA VAL A 93 8.30 -8.40 -25.48
C VAL A 93 8.92 -9.62 -24.84
N PHE A 94 9.52 -10.51 -25.68
CA PHE A 94 10.14 -11.74 -25.23
C PHE A 94 11.65 -11.61 -25.20
N GLY A 95 12.24 -11.84 -24.02
CA GLY A 95 13.66 -11.78 -23.81
C GLY A 95 14.02 -11.90 -22.34
N ASP A 96 15.31 -11.82 -22.05
CA ASP A 96 15.83 -11.87 -20.70
C ASP A 96 15.90 -10.44 -20.12
N ALA A 97 15.14 -10.22 -19.05
CA ALA A 97 15.15 -8.93 -18.35
C ALA A 97 16.47 -8.69 -17.56
N ASP A 98 17.28 -9.72 -17.35
CA ASP A 98 18.60 -9.59 -16.73
C ASP A 98 19.67 -9.16 -17.75
N ASP A 99 19.37 -9.26 -19.05
CA ASP A 99 20.24 -8.78 -20.11
C ASP A 99 20.17 -7.26 -20.21
N ARG A 100 21.34 -6.63 -20.00
CA ARG A 100 21.50 -5.16 -20.04
C ARG A 100 21.05 -4.55 -21.37
N ASP A 101 21.46 -5.15 -22.47
CA ASP A 101 21.21 -4.58 -23.81
C ASP A 101 19.75 -4.77 -24.19
N PHE A 102 19.11 -5.84 -23.74
CA PHE A 102 17.69 -6.06 -23.91
C PHE A 102 16.86 -5.06 -23.08
N LEU A 103 17.26 -4.74 -21.84
CA LEU A 103 16.63 -3.67 -21.06
C LEU A 103 16.70 -2.32 -21.79
N ILE A 104 17.86 -1.99 -22.38
CA ILE A 104 18.02 -0.75 -23.15
C ILE A 104 17.07 -0.72 -24.35
N GLN A 105 17.00 -1.82 -25.13
CA GLN A 105 16.10 -1.93 -26.26
C GLN A 105 14.62 -1.81 -25.86
N THR A 106 14.27 -2.26 -24.65
CA THR A 106 12.90 -2.17 -24.15
C THR A 106 12.53 -0.74 -23.70
N GLY A 107 13.53 0.15 -23.50
CA GLY A 107 13.31 1.56 -23.17
C GLY A 107 13.53 1.90 -21.70
N ILE A 108 14.38 1.16 -20.98
CA ILE A 108 14.66 1.38 -19.55
C ILE A 108 15.19 2.79 -19.26
N MET A 109 15.87 3.42 -20.23
CA MET A 109 16.44 4.76 -20.09
C MET A 109 15.36 5.84 -19.94
N ASP A 110 14.19 5.63 -20.54
CA ASP A 110 13.05 6.56 -20.51
C ASP A 110 11.96 6.13 -19.52
N ALA A 111 12.11 4.94 -18.93
CA ALA A 111 11.16 4.42 -17.97
C ALA A 111 11.24 5.16 -16.63
N VAL A 112 10.07 5.41 -16.01
CA VAL A 112 9.98 6.01 -14.68
C VAL A 112 9.99 4.95 -13.57
N ALA A 113 9.64 3.70 -13.91
CA ALA A 113 9.64 2.60 -12.96
C ALA A 113 9.96 1.25 -13.62
N VAL A 114 10.63 0.38 -12.87
CA VAL A 114 10.84 -1.03 -13.19
C VAL A 114 10.26 -1.90 -12.08
N VAL A 115 9.52 -2.93 -12.47
CA VAL A 115 8.81 -3.83 -11.56
C VAL A 115 9.26 -5.27 -11.82
N ALA A 116 10.15 -5.80 -10.98
CA ALA A 116 10.64 -7.16 -11.08
C ALA A 116 9.74 -8.12 -10.29
N VAL A 117 8.98 -8.95 -11.00
CA VAL A 117 7.96 -9.86 -10.41
C VAL A 117 8.11 -11.29 -10.91
N THR A 118 9.34 -11.70 -11.15
CA THR A 118 9.66 -13.09 -11.47
C THR A 118 9.49 -14.00 -10.25
N ASN A 119 9.68 -15.30 -10.43
CA ASN A 119 9.60 -16.27 -9.32
C ASN A 119 10.95 -16.50 -8.61
N ASP A 120 11.98 -15.73 -8.96
CA ASP A 120 13.33 -15.87 -8.43
C ASP A 120 13.82 -14.51 -7.88
N ASP A 121 14.18 -14.47 -6.60
CA ASP A 121 14.57 -13.26 -5.89
C ASP A 121 15.93 -12.72 -6.35
N THR A 122 16.86 -13.59 -6.67
CA THR A 122 18.17 -13.22 -7.21
C THR A 122 18.02 -12.53 -8.57
N THR A 123 17.20 -13.11 -9.45
CA THR A 123 16.87 -12.52 -10.76
C THR A 123 16.18 -11.16 -10.57
N ASN A 124 15.21 -11.05 -9.64
CA ASN A 124 14.55 -9.79 -9.37
C ASN A 124 15.55 -8.70 -8.94
N LEU A 125 16.47 -9.03 -8.03
CA LEU A 125 17.51 -8.09 -7.56
C LEU A 125 18.49 -7.72 -8.67
N SER A 126 18.91 -8.66 -9.50
CA SER A 126 19.82 -8.41 -10.63
C SER A 126 19.21 -7.47 -11.66
N ILE A 127 17.94 -7.70 -12.04
CA ILE A 127 17.18 -6.79 -12.91
C ILE A 127 17.16 -5.38 -12.36
N LEU A 128 16.82 -5.24 -11.07
CA LEU A 128 16.72 -3.91 -10.46
C LEU A 128 18.08 -3.21 -10.35
N ALA A 129 19.15 -3.95 -10.04
CA ALA A 129 20.51 -3.41 -9.99
C ALA A 129 20.97 -2.92 -11.37
N THR A 130 20.70 -3.71 -12.41
CA THR A 130 21.01 -3.33 -13.81
C THR A 130 20.18 -2.11 -14.23
N ALA A 131 18.89 -2.08 -13.93
CA ALA A 131 18.01 -0.96 -14.23
C ALA A 131 18.48 0.33 -13.53
N LYS A 132 18.83 0.27 -12.23
CA LYS A 132 19.36 1.41 -11.48
C LYS A 132 20.69 1.92 -12.02
N LYS A 133 21.55 1.03 -12.51
CA LYS A 133 22.84 1.41 -13.14
C LYS A 133 22.62 2.13 -14.47
N LEU A 134 21.59 1.74 -15.23
CA LEU A 134 21.25 2.35 -16.51
C LEU A 134 20.48 3.67 -16.34
N ASN A 135 19.54 3.69 -15.43
CA ASN A 135 18.70 4.85 -15.12
C ASN A 135 18.68 5.05 -13.58
N PRO A 136 19.57 5.89 -13.03
CA PRO A 136 19.70 6.09 -11.56
C PRO A 136 18.43 6.63 -10.89
N GLU A 137 17.59 7.37 -11.61
CA GLU A 137 16.37 7.96 -11.07
C GLU A 137 15.16 7.01 -11.13
N ILE A 138 15.29 5.85 -11.78
CA ILE A 138 14.18 4.91 -11.95
C ILE A 138 13.66 4.42 -10.60
N MET A 139 12.34 4.42 -10.42
CA MET A 139 11.71 3.78 -9.27
C MET A 139 11.79 2.27 -9.41
N THR A 140 12.27 1.59 -8.38
CA THR A 140 12.42 0.13 -8.34
C THR A 140 11.35 -0.50 -7.48
N MET A 141 10.69 -1.52 -8.02
CA MET A 141 9.70 -2.33 -7.30
C MET A 141 10.03 -3.80 -7.49
N ALA A 142 9.92 -4.60 -6.43
CA ALA A 142 10.18 -6.03 -6.51
C ALA A 142 9.13 -6.86 -5.79
N ARG A 143 8.88 -8.04 -6.33
CA ARG A 143 8.32 -9.14 -5.58
C ARG A 143 9.44 -9.84 -4.82
N GLU A 144 9.26 -9.97 -3.52
CA GLU A 144 10.04 -10.84 -2.65
C GLU A 144 9.29 -12.17 -2.49
N ASN A 145 9.92 -13.26 -2.90
CA ASN A 145 9.32 -14.59 -2.83
C ASN A 145 9.60 -15.27 -1.49
N ASP A 146 10.83 -15.10 -0.96
CA ASP A 146 11.25 -15.66 0.32
C ASP A 146 11.61 -14.57 1.32
N LEU A 147 10.99 -14.61 2.51
CA LEU A 147 11.27 -13.69 3.62
C LEU A 147 12.72 -13.75 4.11
N ALA A 148 13.43 -14.86 3.86
CA ALA A 148 14.85 -14.97 4.18
C ALA A 148 15.71 -13.97 3.41
N ASP A 149 15.26 -13.50 2.24
CA ASP A 149 15.95 -12.56 1.38
C ASP A 149 15.63 -11.07 1.66
N ASP A 150 14.75 -10.76 2.64
CA ASP A 150 14.32 -9.39 3.00
C ASP A 150 15.52 -8.44 3.21
N TYR A 151 16.60 -8.95 3.83
CA TYR A 151 17.80 -8.16 4.05
C TYR A 151 18.53 -7.78 2.74
N LEU A 152 18.47 -8.61 1.70
CA LEU A 152 19.08 -8.34 0.40
C LEU A 152 18.32 -7.20 -0.31
N PHE A 153 16.98 -7.27 -0.33
CA PHE A 153 16.15 -6.23 -0.93
C PHE A 153 16.30 -4.88 -0.23
N LYS A 154 16.39 -4.87 1.11
CA LYS A 154 16.65 -3.68 1.90
C LYS A 154 18.04 -3.11 1.62
N SER A 155 19.07 -3.96 1.55
CA SER A 155 20.44 -3.55 1.26
C SER A 155 20.60 -3.00 -0.16
N ALA A 156 19.80 -3.50 -1.11
CA ALA A 156 19.76 -3.01 -2.48
C ALA A 156 18.97 -1.69 -2.64
N ASN A 157 18.43 -1.13 -1.54
CA ASN A 157 17.63 0.10 -1.54
C ASN A 157 16.47 0.05 -2.54
N VAL A 158 15.76 -1.08 -2.63
CA VAL A 158 14.57 -1.22 -3.45
C VAL A 158 13.50 -0.28 -2.92
N ASN A 159 12.90 0.55 -3.78
CA ASN A 159 11.93 1.56 -3.36
C ASN A 159 10.63 0.92 -2.80
N HIS A 160 10.15 -0.16 -3.43
CA HIS A 160 8.96 -0.88 -2.97
C HIS A 160 9.15 -2.39 -3.07
N ILE A 161 8.97 -3.06 -1.94
CA ILE A 161 9.07 -4.53 -1.84
C ILE A 161 7.66 -5.07 -1.57
N PHE A 162 7.23 -5.99 -2.40
CA PHE A 162 5.95 -6.69 -2.25
C PHE A 162 6.20 -8.14 -1.86
N THR A 163 5.87 -8.48 -0.62
CA THR A 163 6.01 -9.83 -0.08
C THR A 163 4.61 -10.44 0.07
N PRO A 164 4.14 -11.27 -0.88
CA PRO A 164 2.77 -11.79 -0.89
C PRO A 164 2.37 -12.52 0.40
N SER A 165 3.29 -13.30 0.98
CA SER A 165 3.08 -14.00 2.26
C SER A 165 2.85 -13.04 3.42
N LYS A 166 3.68 -12.00 3.54
CA LYS A 166 3.57 -10.97 4.60
C LYS A 166 2.27 -10.17 4.48
N ILE A 167 1.89 -9.81 3.25
CA ILE A 167 0.64 -9.10 2.98
C ILE A 167 -0.57 -9.93 3.41
N LEU A 168 -0.55 -11.24 3.12
CA LEU A 168 -1.62 -12.14 3.53
C LEU A 168 -1.73 -12.24 5.05
N VAL A 169 -0.59 -12.46 5.74
CA VAL A 169 -0.54 -12.52 7.21
C VAL A 169 -1.05 -11.21 7.82
N ASN A 170 -0.55 -10.06 7.35
CA ASN A 170 -0.98 -8.75 7.86
C ASN A 170 -2.49 -8.54 7.67
N LYS A 171 -3.04 -8.93 6.50
CA LYS A 171 -4.48 -8.78 6.23
C LYS A 171 -5.33 -9.62 7.17
N VAL A 172 -4.95 -10.88 7.40
CA VAL A 172 -5.65 -11.77 8.34
C VAL A 172 -5.54 -11.26 9.78
N THR A 173 -4.33 -10.87 10.19
CA THR A 173 -4.08 -10.34 11.54
C THR A 173 -4.90 -9.07 11.80
N ASN A 174 -4.90 -8.13 10.86
CA ASN A 174 -5.69 -6.90 11.01
C ASN A 174 -7.20 -7.17 11.04
N ALA A 175 -7.70 -8.09 10.22
CA ALA A 175 -9.11 -8.47 10.25
C ALA A 175 -9.54 -9.09 11.59
N LEU A 176 -8.63 -9.79 12.28
CA LEU A 176 -8.91 -10.43 13.57
C LEU A 176 -8.72 -9.48 14.77
N PHE A 177 -7.67 -8.67 14.76
CA PHE A 177 -7.26 -7.88 15.92
C PHE A 177 -7.57 -6.39 15.82
N ASN A 178 -7.74 -5.87 14.59
CA ASN A 178 -8.03 -4.46 14.34
C ASN A 178 -9.16 -4.30 13.29
N PRO A 179 -10.35 -4.89 13.52
CA PRO A 179 -11.43 -4.91 12.50
C PRO A 179 -11.93 -3.52 12.13
N LEU A 180 -11.88 -2.54 13.04
CA LEU A 180 -12.30 -1.18 12.76
C LEU A 180 -11.35 -0.44 11.81
N CYS A 181 -10.05 -0.75 11.84
CA CYS A 181 -9.10 -0.23 10.86
C CYS A 181 -9.46 -0.63 9.43
N ASP A 182 -9.81 -1.91 9.22
CA ASP A 182 -10.26 -2.42 7.90
C ASP A 182 -11.55 -1.72 7.43
N ILE A 183 -12.50 -1.50 8.34
CA ILE A 183 -13.75 -0.80 8.04
C ILE A 183 -13.45 0.66 7.68
N PHE A 184 -12.60 1.32 8.47
CA PHE A 184 -12.24 2.71 8.22
C PHE A 184 -11.54 2.88 6.87
N ILE A 185 -10.57 2.03 6.53
CA ILE A 185 -9.90 2.06 5.21
C ILE A 185 -10.91 1.89 4.07
N LYS A 186 -11.86 0.96 4.17
CA LYS A 186 -12.91 0.78 3.15
C LYS A 186 -13.79 2.01 2.98
N LEU A 187 -14.01 2.78 4.05
CA LEU A 187 -14.78 4.01 3.99
C LEU A 187 -13.99 5.17 3.35
N ILE A 188 -12.69 5.27 3.65
CA ILE A 188 -11.89 6.39 3.15
C ILE A 188 -11.30 6.18 1.75
N ILE A 189 -11.24 4.93 1.25
CA ILE A 189 -10.64 4.63 -0.06
C ILE A 189 -11.34 5.34 -1.23
N ASN A 190 -12.60 5.73 -1.05
CA ASN A 190 -13.38 6.49 -2.03
C ASN A 190 -13.37 8.01 -1.76
N LYS A 191 -12.63 8.49 -0.76
CA LYS A 191 -12.41 9.91 -0.52
C LYS A 191 -11.34 10.44 -1.46
N ASP A 192 -11.35 11.75 -1.68
CA ASP A 192 -10.29 12.40 -2.44
C ASP A 192 -8.99 12.50 -1.63
N ASN A 193 -7.90 12.73 -2.34
CA ASN A 193 -6.57 12.83 -1.74
C ASN A 193 -6.42 14.11 -0.89
N GLU A 194 -7.19 15.16 -1.15
CA GLU A 194 -7.17 16.41 -0.41
C GLU A 194 -7.75 16.21 1.00
N TRP A 195 -8.90 15.56 1.12
CA TRP A 195 -9.47 15.16 2.40
C TRP A 195 -8.49 14.33 3.23
N ALA A 196 -7.83 13.35 2.60
CA ALA A 196 -6.84 12.52 3.28
C ALA A 196 -5.61 13.30 3.71
N SER A 197 -5.17 14.27 2.90
CA SER A 197 -4.07 15.18 3.24
C SER A 197 -4.41 16.01 4.48
N GLN A 198 -5.63 16.55 4.52
CA GLN A 198 -6.08 17.34 5.69
C GLN A 198 -6.10 16.48 6.94
N LEU A 199 -6.64 15.26 6.88
CA LEU A 199 -6.64 14.34 8.02
C LEU A 199 -5.21 14.01 8.51
N VAL A 200 -4.26 13.80 7.61
CA VAL A 200 -2.85 13.59 7.98
C VAL A 200 -2.29 14.81 8.72
N VAL A 201 -2.57 16.01 8.23
CA VAL A 201 -2.14 17.27 8.87
C VAL A 201 -2.75 17.41 10.27
N ASP A 202 -4.07 17.20 10.40
CA ASP A 202 -4.78 17.32 11.67
C ASP A 202 -4.24 16.33 12.70
N LEU A 203 -4.04 15.07 12.29
CA LEU A 203 -3.47 14.02 13.16
C LEU A 203 -2.06 14.39 13.64
N MET A 204 -1.21 14.91 12.75
CA MET A 204 0.17 15.26 13.10
C MET A 204 0.26 16.54 13.95
N GLN A 205 -0.60 17.52 13.73
CA GLN A 205 -0.61 18.80 14.47
C GLN A 205 -1.31 18.67 15.83
N ASP A 206 -2.47 18.04 15.86
CA ASP A 206 -3.31 18.00 17.07
C ASP A 206 -2.90 16.89 18.03
N ILE A 207 -2.34 15.79 17.52
CA ILE A 207 -1.90 14.68 18.35
C ILE A 207 -0.38 14.68 18.50
N ASN A 208 0.34 14.17 17.52
CA ASN A 208 1.80 14.15 17.42
C ASN A 208 2.24 13.61 16.04
N LYS A 209 3.57 13.58 15.81
CA LYS A 209 4.13 13.13 14.52
C LYS A 209 3.82 11.67 14.16
N ASN A 210 3.53 10.82 15.14
CA ASN A 210 3.13 9.43 14.92
C ASN A 210 2.08 9.01 15.94
N PRO A 211 0.80 9.38 15.75
CA PRO A 211 -0.29 9.09 16.67
C PRO A 211 -0.52 7.58 16.81
N LEU A 212 -0.88 7.15 18.01
CA LEU A 212 -1.30 5.77 18.24
C LEU A 212 -2.75 5.57 17.83
N VAL A 213 -3.03 4.47 17.16
CA VAL A 213 -4.40 4.03 16.86
C VAL A 213 -4.84 3.04 17.93
N VAL A 214 -6.00 3.32 18.54
CA VAL A 214 -6.58 2.49 19.59
C VAL A 214 -8.03 2.18 19.23
N GLU A 215 -8.41 0.92 19.31
CA GLU A 215 -9.80 0.45 19.23
C GLU A 215 -10.32 0.22 20.64
N VAL A 216 -11.44 0.83 21.00
CA VAL A 216 -12.04 0.71 22.34
C VAL A 216 -13.49 0.28 22.20
N GLU A 217 -13.87 -0.81 22.86
CA GLU A 217 -15.25 -1.22 23.00
C GLU A 217 -15.90 -0.44 24.14
N ILE A 218 -17.02 0.26 23.84
CA ILE A 218 -17.77 0.98 24.84
C ILE A 218 -18.69 0.02 25.58
N ASN A 219 -18.29 -0.35 26.79
CA ASN A 219 -19.03 -1.22 27.70
C ASN A 219 -18.79 -0.82 29.17
N LEU A 220 -19.42 -1.54 30.11
CA LEU A 220 -19.29 -1.24 31.54
C LEU A 220 -17.87 -1.48 32.09
N GLU A 221 -17.11 -2.34 31.46
CA GLU A 221 -15.76 -2.70 31.91
C GLU A 221 -14.71 -1.70 31.42
N ASN A 222 -14.74 -1.41 30.11
CA ASN A 222 -13.71 -0.59 29.45
C ASN A 222 -13.97 0.92 29.59
N THR A 223 -15.25 1.34 29.56
CA THR A 223 -15.65 2.75 29.51
C THR A 223 -16.94 2.97 30.31
N PRO A 224 -16.95 2.69 31.63
CA PRO A 224 -18.19 2.67 32.42
C PRO A 224 -18.98 3.98 32.39
N GLU A 225 -18.31 5.13 32.41
CA GLU A 225 -18.99 6.45 32.42
C GLU A 225 -19.63 6.75 31.07
N ILE A 226 -18.93 6.49 29.96
CA ILE A 226 -19.48 6.66 28.62
C ILE A 226 -20.67 5.72 28.41
N TYR A 227 -20.55 4.47 28.83
CA TYR A 227 -21.62 3.48 28.71
C TYR A 227 -22.86 3.87 29.49
N LYS A 228 -22.74 4.33 30.76
CA LYS A 228 -23.84 4.83 31.56
C LYS A 228 -24.53 6.02 30.91
N HIS A 229 -23.75 6.97 30.41
CA HIS A 229 -24.25 8.16 29.72
C HIS A 229 -25.05 7.81 28.46
N LEU A 230 -24.54 6.87 27.65
CA LEU A 230 -25.28 6.38 26.47
C LEU A 230 -26.57 5.64 26.84
N LYS A 231 -26.63 4.97 28.00
CA LYS A 231 -27.83 4.28 28.49
C LYS A 231 -28.89 5.23 29.05
N SER A 232 -28.50 6.42 29.52
CA SER A 232 -29.43 7.43 30.01
C SER A 232 -30.15 8.22 28.92
N ASN A 233 -29.94 7.90 27.64
CA ASN A 233 -30.43 8.63 26.47
C ASN A 233 -29.98 10.10 26.40
N GLU A 234 -28.94 10.46 27.13
CA GLU A 234 -28.35 11.78 27.05
C GLU A 234 -27.45 11.91 25.81
N GLN A 235 -27.40 13.11 25.23
CA GLN A 235 -26.49 13.38 24.12
C GLN A 235 -25.04 13.35 24.58
N LEU A 236 -24.22 12.43 24.09
CA LEU A 236 -22.80 12.42 24.33
C LEU A 236 -22.08 13.20 23.22
N TYR A 237 -21.53 14.34 23.58
CA TYR A 237 -20.68 15.09 22.67
C TYR A 237 -19.27 14.47 22.69
N LEU A 238 -18.75 14.05 21.54
CA LEU A 238 -17.39 13.52 21.41
C LEU A 238 -16.32 14.47 21.97
N LYS A 239 -16.60 15.77 21.99
CA LYS A 239 -15.75 16.79 22.61
C LYS A 239 -15.51 16.53 24.11
N ILE A 240 -16.45 15.90 24.82
CA ILE A 240 -16.30 15.58 26.26
C ILE A 240 -15.20 14.54 26.46
N LEU A 241 -15.04 13.60 25.50
CA LEU A 241 -13.98 12.59 25.53
C LEU A 241 -12.58 13.20 25.39
N ALA A 242 -12.48 14.39 24.80
CA ALA A 242 -11.23 15.14 24.67
C ALA A 242 -10.84 15.94 25.92
N THR A 243 -11.61 15.85 27.01
CA THR A 243 -11.35 16.59 28.24
C THR A 243 -10.71 15.66 29.29
N SER A 244 -9.60 16.08 29.90
CA SER A 244 -8.96 15.31 30.97
C SER A 244 -9.89 15.21 32.19
N LEU A 245 -10.00 14.01 32.78
CA LEU A 245 -10.74 13.78 34.03
C LEU A 245 -10.07 14.46 35.24
N TYR A 246 -8.78 14.72 35.17
CA TYR A 246 -7.97 15.26 36.27
C TYR A 246 -7.80 16.77 36.21
N ASN A 247 -7.80 17.34 35.01
CA ASN A 247 -7.72 18.80 34.81
C ASN A 247 -8.56 19.19 33.61
N ARG A 248 -9.64 19.90 33.81
CA ARG A 248 -10.57 20.32 32.75
C ARG A 248 -9.97 21.33 31.77
N GLU A 249 -8.83 21.93 32.08
CA GLU A 249 -8.06 22.81 31.20
C GLU A 249 -7.13 22.01 30.29
N ASP A 250 -6.75 20.78 30.69
CA ASP A 250 -5.93 19.88 29.87
C ASP A 250 -6.82 19.10 28.90
N LYS A 251 -6.64 19.36 27.61
CA LYS A 251 -7.32 18.61 26.55
C LYS A 251 -6.57 17.31 26.30
N ASN A 252 -7.24 16.18 26.47
CA ASN A 252 -6.76 14.92 25.92
C ASN A 252 -6.73 15.05 24.41
N LYS A 253 -5.56 14.85 23.83
CA LYS A 253 -5.41 14.90 22.38
C LYS A 253 -5.86 13.58 21.77
N PHE A 254 -7.05 13.55 21.19
CA PHE A 254 -7.51 12.42 20.40
C PHE A 254 -8.41 12.89 19.26
N ILE A 255 -8.40 12.14 18.17
CA ILE A 255 -9.26 12.34 17.01
C ILE A 255 -10.06 11.06 16.80
N PRO A 256 -11.41 11.08 16.91
CA PRO A 256 -12.23 9.91 16.62
C PRO A 256 -12.25 9.67 15.12
N LEU A 257 -11.74 8.53 14.67
CA LEU A 257 -11.69 8.15 13.26
C LEU A 257 -12.96 7.42 12.81
N LEU A 258 -13.49 6.55 13.68
CA LEU A 258 -14.65 5.73 13.37
C LEU A 258 -15.45 5.45 14.65
N LEU A 259 -16.77 5.53 14.55
CA LEU A 259 -17.69 5.03 15.55
C LEU A 259 -18.59 3.97 14.91
N GLN A 260 -18.58 2.75 15.45
CA GLN A 260 -19.44 1.67 15.00
C GLN A 260 -20.41 1.26 16.11
N ARG A 261 -21.70 1.18 15.78
CA ARG A 261 -22.71 0.61 16.67
C ARG A 261 -22.86 -0.88 16.37
N LYS A 262 -22.72 -1.72 17.40
CA LYS A 262 -23.10 -3.13 17.33
C LYS A 262 -24.63 -3.21 17.43
N ASN A 263 -25.28 -3.83 16.48
CA ASN A 263 -26.74 -4.13 16.51
C ASN A 263 -27.02 -5.27 17.47
#